data_4f3c8d39e04e692d78e24e241a0a1178
#
_entry.id   4f3c8d39e04e692d78e24e241a0a1178
#
_cell.length_a   1.000
_cell.length_b   1.000
_cell.length_c   1.000
_cell.angle_alpha   90.00
_cell.angle_beta   90.00
_cell.angle_gamma   90.00
#
_symmetry.space_group_name_H-M   'P 1'
#
loop_
_entity.id
_entity.type
_entity.pdbx_description
1 polymer ?
#
loop_
_entity_poly.entity_id
_entity_poly.type
_entity_poly.pdbx_seq_one_letter_code
_entity_poly.pdbx_strand_id
1 'polypeptide(L)'
;MTDEIIINRLLETVSPKKQDNFFEVGSGRGEITRKIIPIVRRLDAVEIDKDLTQNLKRLQSEFTNLTIHKNSVLNMHLGELSEEELKFRVIGNLPYNLSSKIMFWTFSNSEHILDIHYMFQKEFGERLVSIPGKKSYGRLSVITQYLFECEALFKILPESFSPKPSVDSIFIKFLPKAQKNINSAEAKQLQEFTKLVFSKRRKKISTSCKNIMSSNQFIDLGINPDSRPESLELSEFLKIIKYLSETGNG
;
A
#
# COMPACT_ATOMS: atom_id res chain seq x y z
N MET A 1 -12.54 13.32 6.77
CA MET A 1 -13.14 12.52 7.88
C MET A 1 -13.45 13.48 9.00
N THR A 2 -14.66 13.44 9.58
CA THR A 2 -15.12 14.44 10.54
C THR A 2 -15.69 13.82 11.82
N ASP A 3 -15.77 12.50 11.87
CA ASP A 3 -16.29 11.74 13.00
C ASP A 3 -15.19 11.55 14.06
N GLU A 4 -15.30 12.23 15.18
CA GLU A 4 -14.36 12.19 16.29
C GLU A 4 -14.24 10.79 16.92
N ILE A 5 -15.32 10.00 16.95
CA ILE A 5 -15.29 8.62 17.48
C ILE A 5 -14.40 7.75 16.62
N ILE A 6 -14.55 7.87 15.29
CA ILE A 6 -13.73 7.11 14.36
C ILE A 6 -12.27 7.59 14.39
N ILE A 7 -12.01 8.90 14.46
CA ILE A 7 -10.66 9.44 14.59
C ILE A 7 -9.98 8.91 15.85
N ASN A 8 -10.66 8.90 16.98
CA ASN A 8 -10.11 8.37 18.24
C ASN A 8 -9.83 6.87 18.14
N ARG A 9 -10.74 6.09 17.53
CA ARG A 9 -10.51 4.66 17.27
C ARG A 9 -9.30 4.41 16.37
N LEU A 10 -9.09 5.24 15.35
CA LEU A 10 -7.91 5.18 14.50
C LEU A 10 -6.63 5.39 15.33
N LEU A 11 -6.62 6.41 16.18
CA LEU A 11 -5.47 6.73 17.04
C LEU A 11 -5.17 5.62 18.06
N GLU A 12 -6.19 5.06 18.69
CA GLU A 12 -6.03 3.91 19.59
C GLU A 12 -5.39 2.73 18.87
N THR A 13 -5.87 2.45 17.65
CA THR A 13 -5.35 1.34 16.81
C THR A 13 -3.92 1.59 16.34
N VAL A 14 -3.60 2.81 15.89
CA VAL A 14 -2.28 3.22 15.43
C VAL A 14 -1.31 3.33 16.61
N SER A 15 -1.80 3.73 17.78
CA SER A 15 -1.03 3.89 19.03
C SER A 15 0.26 4.68 18.84
N PRO A 16 0.19 5.98 18.45
CA PRO A 16 1.37 6.81 18.23
C PRO A 16 2.15 7.01 19.54
N LYS A 17 3.49 7.03 19.43
CA LYS A 17 4.43 7.16 20.57
C LYS A 17 5.34 8.37 20.38
N LYS A 18 5.88 8.87 21.49
CA LYS A 18 6.74 10.07 21.52
C LYS A 18 7.99 9.99 20.62
N GLN A 19 8.50 8.78 20.37
CA GLN A 19 9.68 8.57 19.52
C GLN A 19 9.34 8.38 18.04
N ASP A 20 8.06 8.29 17.67
CA ASP A 20 7.64 7.95 16.30
C ASP A 20 7.86 9.12 15.34
N ASN A 21 8.27 8.80 14.12
CA ASN A 21 8.23 9.70 12.98
C ASN A 21 7.07 9.29 12.08
N PHE A 22 6.13 10.20 11.87
CA PHE A 22 4.97 9.95 11.02
C PHE A 22 5.10 10.64 9.67
N PHE A 23 4.55 9.99 8.65
CA PHE A 23 4.35 10.55 7.34
C PHE A 23 2.87 10.41 6.97
N GLU A 24 2.16 11.52 6.85
CA GLU A 24 0.72 11.54 6.55
C GLU A 24 0.48 11.84 5.08
N VAL A 25 -0.15 10.89 4.39
CA VAL A 25 -0.50 10.98 2.96
C VAL A 25 -1.89 11.55 2.80
N GLY A 26 -1.98 12.75 2.18
CA GLY A 26 -3.25 13.42 1.97
C GLY A 26 -3.86 13.92 3.28
N SER A 27 -3.15 14.81 3.96
CA SER A 27 -3.53 15.33 5.29
C SER A 27 -4.83 16.15 5.28
N GLY A 28 -5.27 16.60 4.11
CA GLY A 28 -6.54 17.30 3.97
C GLY A 28 -6.63 18.54 4.85
N ARG A 29 -7.68 18.60 5.68
CA ARG A 29 -7.89 19.69 6.65
C ARG A 29 -7.11 19.51 7.96
N GLY A 30 -6.32 18.43 8.09
CA GLY A 30 -5.49 18.15 9.25
C GLY A 30 -6.21 17.50 10.43
N GLU A 31 -7.32 16.79 10.20
CA GLU A 31 -8.05 16.12 11.28
C GLU A 31 -7.20 15.05 11.99
N ILE A 32 -6.48 14.23 11.24
CA ILE A 32 -5.55 13.23 11.79
C ILE A 32 -4.27 13.91 12.26
N THR A 33 -3.69 14.82 11.44
CA THR A 33 -2.48 15.60 11.77
C THR A 33 -2.58 16.21 13.17
N ARG A 34 -3.68 16.89 13.46
CA ARG A 34 -3.94 17.62 14.72
C ARG A 34 -3.93 16.72 15.95
N LYS A 35 -4.33 15.48 15.77
CA LYS A 35 -4.38 14.49 16.86
C LYS A 35 -3.05 13.78 17.09
N ILE A 36 -2.25 13.59 16.05
CA ILE A 36 -0.97 12.88 16.10
C ILE A 36 0.17 13.82 16.54
N ILE A 37 0.22 15.04 16.01
CA ILE A 37 1.37 15.94 16.18
C ILE A 37 1.75 16.27 17.63
N PRO A 38 0.81 16.39 18.60
CA PRO A 38 1.17 16.63 20.00
C PRO A 38 1.87 15.46 20.68
N ILE A 39 1.80 14.26 20.09
CA ILE A 39 2.26 13.01 20.71
C ILE A 39 3.66 12.63 20.21
N VAL A 40 3.95 12.86 18.92
CA VAL A 40 5.05 12.23 18.19
C VAL A 40 6.30 13.11 18.12
N ARG A 41 7.44 12.49 17.78
CA ARG A 41 8.70 13.21 17.59
C ARG A 41 8.64 14.14 16.38
N ARG A 42 8.10 13.64 15.25
CA ARG A 42 8.04 14.36 13.97
C ARG A 42 6.83 13.90 13.17
N LEU A 43 6.22 14.83 12.46
CA LEU A 43 5.17 14.54 11.49
C LEU A 43 5.44 15.31 10.20
N ASP A 44 5.55 14.58 9.08
CA ASP A 44 5.60 15.13 7.73
C ASP A 44 4.23 14.93 7.08
N ALA A 45 3.52 16.02 6.82
CA ALA A 45 2.18 16.01 6.24
C ALA A 45 2.23 16.42 4.77
N VAL A 46 1.74 15.57 3.88
CA VAL A 46 1.72 15.83 2.42
C VAL A 46 0.31 16.17 1.96
N GLU A 47 0.16 17.32 1.31
CA GLU A 47 -1.09 17.76 0.71
C GLU A 47 -0.82 18.53 -0.59
N ILE A 48 -1.56 18.19 -1.64
CA ILE A 48 -1.42 18.82 -2.96
C ILE A 48 -2.32 20.06 -3.11
N ASP A 49 -3.44 20.08 -2.38
CA ASP A 49 -4.41 21.18 -2.44
C ASP A 49 -3.91 22.38 -1.65
N LYS A 50 -3.83 23.52 -2.36
CA LYS A 50 -3.32 24.77 -1.81
C LYS A 50 -4.20 25.35 -0.70
N ASP A 51 -5.50 25.19 -0.82
CA ASP A 51 -6.46 25.75 0.13
C ASP A 51 -6.46 24.94 1.44
N LEU A 52 -6.31 23.62 1.34
CA LEU A 52 -6.19 22.73 2.49
C LEU A 52 -4.87 22.95 3.23
N THR A 53 -3.77 23.21 2.54
CA THR A 53 -2.47 23.49 3.17
C THR A 53 -2.46 24.78 4.03
N GLN A 54 -3.36 25.75 3.78
CA GLN A 54 -3.47 26.93 4.64
C GLN A 54 -3.94 26.61 6.05
N ASN A 55 -4.84 25.64 6.19
CA ASN A 55 -5.27 25.18 7.52
C ASN A 55 -4.14 24.48 8.28
N LEU A 56 -3.32 23.72 7.57
CA LEU A 56 -2.14 23.05 8.16
C LEU A 56 -1.06 24.04 8.61
N LYS A 57 -0.89 25.17 7.93
CA LYS A 57 0.07 26.22 8.33
C LYS A 57 -0.20 26.79 9.71
N ARG A 58 -1.46 26.87 10.14
CA ARG A 58 -1.79 27.27 11.52
C ARG A 58 -1.24 26.27 12.53
N LEU A 59 -1.43 24.96 12.25
CA LEU A 59 -0.84 23.92 13.10
C LEU A 59 0.69 23.98 13.09
N GLN A 60 1.32 24.26 11.97
CA GLN A 60 2.77 24.40 11.90
C GLN A 60 3.32 25.56 12.73
N SER A 61 2.55 26.63 12.90
CA SER A 61 2.95 27.73 13.82
C SER A 61 2.84 27.35 15.30
N GLU A 62 2.04 26.34 15.64
CA GLU A 62 1.86 25.84 17.01
C GLU A 62 2.82 24.68 17.34
N PHE A 63 3.21 23.89 16.31
CA PHE A 63 3.99 22.66 16.46
C PHE A 63 5.25 22.69 15.58
N THR A 64 6.41 22.89 16.18
CA THR A 64 7.72 22.96 15.49
C THR A 64 8.16 21.63 14.88
N ASN A 65 7.58 20.51 15.33
CA ASN A 65 7.83 19.16 14.84
C ASN A 65 6.90 18.76 13.65
N LEU A 66 6.12 19.71 13.10
CA LEU A 66 5.30 19.52 11.91
C LEU A 66 5.98 20.10 10.67
N THR A 67 6.18 19.29 9.65
CA THR A 67 6.61 19.75 8.31
C THR A 67 5.48 19.53 7.31
N ILE A 68 5.15 20.57 6.53
CA ILE A 68 4.11 20.50 5.51
C ILE A 68 4.75 20.49 4.13
N HIS A 69 4.50 19.40 3.39
CA HIS A 69 4.94 19.24 2.01
C HIS A 69 3.78 19.54 1.05
N LYS A 70 3.84 20.69 0.37
CA LYS A 70 2.90 21.07 -0.66
C LYS A 70 3.28 20.42 -1.98
N ASN A 71 3.04 19.13 -2.08
CA ASN A 71 3.46 18.32 -3.22
C ASN A 71 2.50 17.13 -3.41
N SER A 72 2.63 16.45 -4.55
CA SER A 72 2.05 15.13 -4.71
C SER A 72 2.95 14.10 -4.00
N VAL A 73 2.37 13.22 -3.19
CA VAL A 73 3.10 12.11 -2.58
C VAL A 73 3.82 11.25 -3.62
N LEU A 74 3.26 11.15 -4.82
CA LEU A 74 3.84 10.37 -5.93
C LEU A 74 5.19 10.91 -6.43
N ASN A 75 5.53 12.15 -6.11
CA ASN A 75 6.78 12.82 -6.47
C ASN A 75 7.79 12.86 -5.32
N MET A 76 7.49 12.19 -4.20
CA MET A 76 8.34 12.22 -3.01
C MET A 76 9.00 10.87 -2.80
N HIS A 77 10.21 10.88 -2.24
CA HIS A 77 10.90 9.69 -1.82
C HIS A 77 11.22 9.79 -0.32
N LEU A 78 10.80 8.81 0.47
CA LEU A 78 10.97 8.84 1.93
C LEU A 78 12.45 8.80 2.34
N GLY A 79 13.32 8.19 1.53
CA GLY A 79 14.75 8.18 1.75
C GLY A 79 15.40 9.56 1.76
N GLU A 80 14.83 10.54 1.03
CA GLU A 80 15.31 11.92 1.03
C GLU A 80 14.92 12.69 2.30
N LEU A 81 13.91 12.20 3.02
CA LEU A 81 13.39 12.81 4.25
C LEU A 81 13.90 12.11 5.50
N SER A 82 14.38 10.86 5.38
CA SER A 82 14.88 10.10 6.51
C SER A 82 16.29 10.55 6.86
N GLU A 83 16.48 10.93 8.12
CA GLU A 83 17.78 10.96 8.76
C GLU A 83 18.23 9.51 9.00
N GLU A 84 19.52 9.22 8.98
CA GLU A 84 20.11 7.88 9.08
C GLU A 84 19.31 6.92 9.98
N GLU A 85 18.87 5.78 9.41
CA GLU A 85 18.14 4.64 10.02
C GLU A 85 16.72 4.91 10.55
N LEU A 86 16.18 6.14 10.47
CA LEU A 86 14.84 6.44 10.99
C LEU A 86 13.75 6.10 9.96
N LYS A 87 12.94 5.10 10.29
CA LYS A 87 11.78 4.72 9.48
C LYS A 87 10.54 5.52 9.86
N PHE A 88 9.69 5.74 8.87
CA PHE A 88 8.41 6.40 9.05
C PHE A 88 7.28 5.40 9.34
N ARG A 89 6.38 5.82 10.22
CA ARG A 89 5.04 5.26 10.33
C ARG A 89 4.14 6.04 9.39
N VAL A 90 3.57 5.37 8.40
CA VAL A 90 2.80 6.04 7.36
C VAL A 90 1.31 5.93 7.66
N ILE A 91 0.59 7.04 7.56
CA ILE A 91 -0.86 7.07 7.76
C ILE A 91 -1.51 7.88 6.64
N GLY A 92 -2.76 7.56 6.29
CA GLY A 92 -3.48 8.39 5.32
C GLY A 92 -4.93 7.95 5.10
N ASN A 93 -5.78 8.96 4.92
CA ASN A 93 -7.11 8.80 4.35
C ASN A 93 -7.03 9.06 2.85
N LEU A 94 -6.77 8.01 2.08
CA LEU A 94 -6.34 8.15 0.70
C LEU A 94 -7.47 8.59 -0.25
N PRO A 95 -7.18 9.52 -1.19
CA PRO A 95 -8.12 9.81 -2.27
C PRO A 95 -8.33 8.55 -3.13
N TYR A 96 -9.59 8.15 -3.30
CA TYR A 96 -9.95 6.87 -3.89
C TYR A 96 -9.43 6.66 -5.31
N ASN A 97 -9.42 7.70 -6.12
CA ASN A 97 -8.90 7.68 -7.49
C ASN A 97 -7.37 7.51 -7.57
N LEU A 98 -6.65 7.75 -6.48
CA LEU A 98 -5.19 7.63 -6.41
C LEU A 98 -4.72 6.41 -5.62
N SER A 99 -5.61 5.66 -4.97
CA SER A 99 -5.28 4.53 -4.09
C SER A 99 -4.28 3.54 -4.71
N SER A 100 -4.49 3.16 -5.97
CA SER A 100 -3.58 2.24 -6.67
C SER A 100 -2.18 2.85 -6.89
N LYS A 101 -2.10 4.13 -7.29
CA LYS A 101 -0.82 4.82 -7.50
C LYS A 101 -0.06 5.00 -6.20
N ILE A 102 -0.78 5.35 -5.12
CA ILE A 102 -0.20 5.50 -3.78
C ILE A 102 0.32 4.16 -3.26
N MET A 103 -0.38 3.04 -3.50
CA MET A 103 0.14 1.72 -3.16
C MET A 103 1.45 1.40 -3.89
N PHE A 104 1.58 1.73 -5.18
CA PHE A 104 2.85 1.56 -5.90
C PHE A 104 3.96 2.47 -5.35
N TRP A 105 3.64 3.70 -4.99
CA TRP A 105 4.56 4.59 -4.29
C TRP A 105 4.99 3.99 -2.93
N THR A 106 4.06 3.44 -2.18
CA THR A 106 4.33 2.75 -0.91
C THR A 106 5.27 1.55 -1.11
N PHE A 107 5.06 0.75 -2.17
CA PHE A 107 5.92 -0.36 -2.51
C PHE A 107 7.37 0.09 -2.77
N SER A 108 7.55 1.20 -3.50
CA SER A 108 8.88 1.75 -3.82
C SER A 108 9.59 2.38 -2.62
N ASN A 109 8.86 2.71 -1.54
CA ASN A 109 9.39 3.33 -0.33
C ASN A 109 9.40 2.37 0.88
N SER A 110 9.08 1.08 0.68
CA SER A 110 8.85 0.13 1.78
C SER A 110 10.04 -0.04 2.73
N GLU A 111 11.27 0.16 2.26
CA GLU A 111 12.49 0.09 3.06
C GLU A 111 12.59 1.20 4.13
N HIS A 112 11.97 2.36 3.87
CA HIS A 112 11.93 3.52 4.77
C HIS A 112 10.70 3.53 5.69
N ILE A 113 9.88 2.47 5.66
CA ILE A 113 8.61 2.39 6.38
C ILE A 113 8.68 1.36 7.50
N LEU A 114 8.19 1.73 8.68
CA LEU A 114 8.03 0.85 9.84
C LEU A 114 6.68 0.14 9.80
N ASP A 115 5.61 0.88 9.63
CA ASP A 115 4.24 0.39 9.43
C ASP A 115 3.40 1.39 8.63
N ILE A 116 2.27 0.91 8.10
CA ILE A 116 1.36 1.71 7.29
C ILE A 116 -0.06 1.49 7.78
N HIS A 117 -0.81 2.59 7.87
CA HIS A 117 -2.21 2.58 8.23
C HIS A 117 -3.00 3.42 7.22
N TYR A 118 -3.60 2.76 6.25
CA TYR A 118 -4.35 3.44 5.19
C TYR A 118 -5.84 3.17 5.26
N MET A 119 -6.60 4.17 4.88
CA MET A 119 -8.01 4.07 4.62
C MET A 119 -8.28 4.06 3.13
N PHE A 120 -9.06 3.08 2.67
CA PHE A 120 -9.44 2.86 1.28
C PHE A 120 -10.95 2.74 1.14
N GLN A 121 -11.46 2.85 -0.09
CA GLN A 121 -12.75 2.25 -0.41
C GLN A 121 -12.72 0.76 -0.08
N LYS A 122 -13.81 0.24 0.49
CA LYS A 122 -13.90 -1.14 0.95
C LYS A 122 -13.52 -2.16 -0.13
N GLU A 123 -14.07 -2.04 -1.34
CA GLU A 123 -13.75 -2.97 -2.43
C GLU A 123 -12.26 -2.96 -2.80
N PHE A 124 -11.64 -1.79 -2.83
CA PHE A 124 -10.21 -1.67 -3.12
C PHE A 124 -9.36 -2.30 -2.00
N GLY A 125 -9.67 -2.00 -0.74
CA GLY A 125 -8.97 -2.57 0.41
C GLY A 125 -9.13 -4.09 0.51
N GLU A 126 -10.34 -4.61 0.29
CA GLU A 126 -10.59 -6.06 0.23
C GLU A 126 -9.78 -6.76 -0.86
N ARG A 127 -9.48 -6.05 -1.97
CA ARG A 127 -8.62 -6.56 -3.04
C ARG A 127 -7.16 -6.68 -2.60
N LEU A 128 -6.64 -5.76 -1.77
CA LEU A 128 -5.27 -5.81 -1.27
C LEU A 128 -5.02 -7.02 -0.37
N VAL A 129 -5.99 -7.38 0.46
CA VAL A 129 -5.91 -8.50 1.43
C VAL A 129 -6.54 -9.79 0.92
N SER A 130 -6.93 -9.84 -0.35
CA SER A 130 -7.63 -10.99 -0.93
C SER A 130 -6.71 -12.20 -1.11
N ILE A 131 -7.25 -13.39 -0.92
CA ILE A 131 -6.56 -14.67 -1.07
C ILE A 131 -6.85 -15.32 -2.44
N PRO A 132 -5.98 -16.25 -2.91
CA PRO A 132 -6.19 -16.98 -4.16
C PRO A 132 -7.58 -17.61 -4.27
N GLY A 133 -8.12 -17.66 -5.49
CA GLY A 133 -9.44 -18.20 -5.79
C GLY A 133 -10.62 -17.25 -5.56
N LYS A 134 -10.39 -16.10 -4.93
CA LYS A 134 -11.43 -15.08 -4.76
C LYS A 134 -11.51 -14.14 -5.96
N LYS A 135 -12.72 -13.67 -6.30
CA LYS A 135 -12.95 -12.73 -7.41
C LYS A 135 -12.16 -11.41 -7.22
N SER A 136 -11.92 -10.99 -6.01
CA SER A 136 -11.15 -9.80 -5.66
C SER A 136 -9.63 -9.99 -5.77
N TYR A 137 -9.13 -11.24 -5.82
CA TYR A 137 -7.70 -11.51 -5.92
C TYR A 137 -7.13 -11.08 -7.28
N GLY A 138 -5.98 -10.44 -7.26
CA GLY A 138 -5.37 -9.89 -8.47
C GLY A 138 -3.95 -9.41 -8.27
N ARG A 139 -3.43 -8.69 -9.27
CA ARG A 139 -2.07 -8.15 -9.27
C ARG A 139 -1.67 -7.45 -7.96
N LEU A 140 -2.54 -6.56 -7.46
CA LEU A 140 -2.27 -5.84 -6.21
C LEU A 140 -2.22 -6.78 -5.01
N SER A 141 -3.08 -7.80 -4.95
CA SER A 141 -3.05 -8.81 -3.88
C SER A 141 -1.70 -9.53 -3.81
N VAL A 142 -1.20 -9.99 -4.96
CA VAL A 142 0.08 -10.72 -5.07
C VAL A 142 1.25 -9.84 -4.61
N ILE A 143 1.35 -8.61 -5.14
CA ILE A 143 2.47 -7.70 -4.82
C ILE A 143 2.40 -7.26 -3.36
N THR A 144 1.20 -6.96 -2.86
CA THR A 144 1.01 -6.56 -1.46
C THR A 144 1.43 -7.69 -0.51
N GLN A 145 1.01 -8.93 -0.78
CA GLN A 145 1.39 -10.09 0.02
C GLN A 145 2.87 -10.45 -0.06
N TYR A 146 3.53 -10.10 -1.17
CA TYR A 146 4.98 -10.27 -1.29
C TYR A 146 5.72 -9.32 -0.34
N LEU A 147 5.32 -8.05 -0.31
CA LEU A 147 6.03 -6.98 0.39
C LEU A 147 5.59 -6.81 1.86
N PHE A 148 4.33 -7.10 2.16
CA PHE A 148 3.72 -6.79 3.46
C PHE A 148 2.95 -7.95 4.06
N GLU A 149 2.89 -7.96 5.39
CA GLU A 149 1.81 -8.59 6.15
C GLU A 149 0.67 -7.58 6.27
N CYS A 150 -0.56 -8.03 6.00
CA CYS A 150 -1.72 -7.15 5.87
C CYS A 150 -2.84 -7.57 6.82
N GLU A 151 -3.40 -6.60 7.53
CA GLU A 151 -4.50 -6.80 8.45
C GLU A 151 -5.63 -5.79 8.17
N ALA A 152 -6.82 -6.30 7.85
CA ALA A 152 -8.03 -5.49 7.76
C ALA A 152 -8.55 -5.22 9.17
N LEU A 153 -8.40 -3.99 9.66
CA LEU A 153 -8.68 -3.63 11.05
C LEU A 153 -10.18 -3.43 11.30
N PHE A 154 -10.82 -2.50 10.60
CA PHE A 154 -12.26 -2.26 10.70
C PHE A 154 -12.82 -1.49 9.51
N LYS A 155 -14.14 -1.58 9.34
CA LYS A 155 -14.90 -0.82 8.35
C LYS A 155 -15.31 0.52 8.92
N ILE A 156 -15.48 1.51 8.04
CA ILE A 156 -15.91 2.86 8.36
C ILE A 156 -17.07 3.21 7.43
N LEU A 157 -18.17 3.62 8.02
CA LEU A 157 -19.37 3.97 7.28
C LEU A 157 -19.25 5.35 6.61
N PRO A 158 -19.97 5.59 5.51
CA PRO A 158 -19.92 6.85 4.77
C PRO A 158 -20.28 8.08 5.62
N GLU A 159 -21.11 7.91 6.65
CA GLU A 159 -21.56 8.96 7.57
C GLU A 159 -20.40 9.63 8.31
N SER A 160 -19.28 8.94 8.49
CA SER A 160 -18.08 9.44 9.20
C SER A 160 -17.26 10.46 8.38
N PHE A 161 -17.71 10.78 7.15
CA PHE A 161 -16.98 11.67 6.24
C PHE A 161 -17.82 12.88 5.82
N SER A 162 -17.15 14.00 5.61
CA SER A 162 -17.71 15.17 4.94
C SER A 162 -16.72 15.69 3.87
N PRO A 163 -17.14 15.70 2.58
CA PRO A 163 -18.39 15.17 2.04
C PRO A 163 -18.51 13.66 2.20
N LYS A 164 -19.75 13.16 2.28
CA LYS A 164 -20.07 11.74 2.42
C LYS A 164 -19.76 10.99 1.13
N PRO A 165 -18.91 9.94 1.15
CA PRO A 165 -18.68 9.08 -0.01
C PRO A 165 -19.91 8.17 -0.29
N SER A 166 -19.94 7.58 -1.49
CA SER A 166 -21.02 6.69 -1.90
C SER A 166 -20.87 5.23 -1.41
N VAL A 167 -19.70 4.89 -0.84
CA VAL A 167 -19.36 3.51 -0.45
C VAL A 167 -18.65 3.48 0.90
N ASP A 168 -18.71 2.32 1.56
CA ASP A 168 -17.96 2.07 2.78
C ASP A 168 -16.46 2.22 2.54
N SER A 169 -15.76 2.58 3.61
CA SER A 169 -14.30 2.53 3.68
C SER A 169 -13.82 1.38 4.57
N ILE A 170 -12.56 1.04 4.43
CA ILE A 170 -11.90 0.04 5.27
C ILE A 170 -10.53 0.58 5.69
N PHE A 171 -10.20 0.41 6.96
CA PHE A 171 -8.91 0.75 7.53
C PHE A 171 -8.04 -0.50 7.58
N ILE A 172 -6.84 -0.41 7.03
CA ILE A 172 -5.93 -1.54 6.85
C ILE A 172 -4.55 -1.18 7.36
N LYS A 173 -3.96 -2.11 8.11
CA LYS A 173 -2.56 -2.06 8.52
C LYS A 173 -1.71 -2.92 7.60
N PHE A 174 -0.53 -2.41 7.26
CA PHE A 174 0.50 -3.15 6.53
C PHE A 174 1.81 -3.06 7.31
N LEU A 175 2.45 -4.21 7.49
CA LEU A 175 3.79 -4.31 8.06
C LEU A 175 4.75 -4.76 6.97
N PRO A 176 5.77 -3.96 6.62
CA PRO A 176 6.79 -4.40 5.69
C PRO A 176 7.46 -5.68 6.20
N LYS A 177 7.56 -6.69 5.35
CA LYS A 177 8.32 -7.90 5.65
C LYS A 177 9.80 -7.57 5.79
N ALA A 178 10.54 -8.36 6.56
CA ALA A 178 11.97 -8.11 6.76
C ALA A 178 12.71 -8.03 5.42
N GLN A 179 13.54 -7.00 5.22
CA GLN A 179 14.26 -6.73 3.96
C GLN A 179 15.09 -7.92 3.46
N LYS A 180 15.65 -8.73 4.37
CA LYS A 180 16.35 -9.97 4.01
C LYS A 180 15.50 -10.98 3.23
N ASN A 181 14.18 -10.83 3.27
CA ASN A 181 13.21 -11.67 2.58
C ASN A 181 12.66 -10.99 1.31
N ILE A 182 13.09 -9.77 1.00
CA ILE A 182 12.63 -9.00 -0.16
C ILE A 182 13.83 -8.71 -1.06
N ASN A 183 13.78 -9.26 -2.28
CA ASN A 183 14.74 -8.93 -3.34
C ASN A 183 14.09 -7.88 -4.25
N SER A 184 14.71 -6.70 -4.38
CA SER A 184 14.19 -5.61 -5.21
C SER A 184 14.06 -5.97 -6.69
N ALA A 185 15.00 -6.76 -7.22
CA ALA A 185 14.94 -7.28 -8.59
C ALA A 185 13.76 -8.26 -8.75
N GLU A 186 13.59 -9.17 -7.80
CA GLU A 186 12.48 -10.13 -7.75
C GLU A 186 11.12 -9.41 -7.62
N ALA A 187 11.03 -8.37 -6.77
CA ALA A 187 9.83 -7.53 -6.66
C ALA A 187 9.47 -6.88 -7.99
N LYS A 188 10.44 -6.37 -8.73
CA LYS A 188 10.23 -5.77 -10.06
C LYS A 188 9.75 -6.82 -11.07
N GLN A 189 10.41 -7.97 -11.13
CA GLN A 189 9.99 -9.08 -12.00
C GLN A 189 8.58 -9.56 -11.66
N LEU A 190 8.24 -9.68 -10.38
CA LEU A 190 6.89 -10.04 -9.93
C LEU A 190 5.84 -9.02 -10.37
N GLN A 191 6.18 -7.71 -10.32
CA GLN A 191 5.29 -6.66 -10.80
C GLN A 191 5.05 -6.74 -12.31
N GLU A 192 6.08 -7.01 -13.10
CA GLU A 192 5.98 -7.15 -14.56
C GLU A 192 5.23 -8.43 -14.94
N PHE A 193 5.57 -9.55 -14.33
CA PHE A 193 4.92 -10.83 -14.59
C PHE A 193 3.43 -10.79 -14.22
N THR A 194 3.09 -10.28 -13.05
CA THR A 194 1.68 -10.15 -12.64
C THR A 194 0.90 -9.18 -13.53
N LYS A 195 1.53 -8.09 -14.02
CA LYS A 195 0.92 -7.21 -15.03
C LYS A 195 0.58 -7.97 -16.31
N LEU A 196 1.49 -8.81 -16.81
CA LEU A 196 1.29 -9.64 -18.00
C LEU A 196 0.11 -10.59 -17.81
N VAL A 197 0.11 -11.42 -16.76
CA VAL A 197 -0.86 -12.51 -16.62
C VAL A 197 -2.25 -12.02 -16.21
N PHE A 198 -2.35 -10.99 -15.35
CA PHE A 198 -3.63 -10.42 -14.96
C PHE A 198 -4.26 -9.53 -16.04
N SER A 199 -3.52 -9.09 -17.07
CA SER A 199 -4.10 -8.46 -18.26
C SER A 199 -5.00 -9.45 -19.05
N LYS A 200 -4.72 -10.74 -18.90
CA LYS A 200 -5.47 -11.86 -19.53
C LYS A 200 -6.14 -12.75 -18.47
N ARG A 201 -6.66 -12.17 -17.41
CA ARG A 201 -7.17 -12.84 -16.19
C ARG A 201 -8.05 -14.08 -16.47
N ARG A 202 -8.87 -14.05 -17.53
CA ARG A 202 -9.78 -15.16 -17.88
C ARG A 202 -9.12 -16.31 -18.65
N LYS A 203 -7.85 -16.16 -19.07
CA LYS A 203 -7.10 -17.19 -19.78
C LYS A 203 -6.32 -18.07 -18.80
N LYS A 204 -6.02 -19.32 -19.24
CA LYS A 204 -5.10 -20.23 -18.54
C LYS A 204 -3.72 -19.57 -18.43
N ILE A 205 -2.95 -19.91 -17.38
CA ILE A 205 -1.62 -19.37 -17.20
C ILE A 205 -0.70 -19.73 -18.36
N SER A 206 -0.73 -20.96 -18.84
CA SER A 206 0.00 -21.41 -20.03
C SER A 206 -0.31 -20.59 -21.28
N THR A 207 -1.58 -20.23 -21.50
CA THR A 207 -1.99 -19.37 -22.61
C THR A 207 -1.48 -17.93 -22.44
N SER A 208 -1.46 -17.40 -21.22
CA SER A 208 -0.98 -16.06 -20.95
C SER A 208 0.53 -15.94 -21.15
N CYS A 209 1.27 -17.02 -20.88
CA CYS A 209 2.73 -17.09 -20.91
C CYS A 209 3.29 -17.82 -22.15
N LYS A 210 2.47 -18.15 -23.18
CA LYS A 210 2.87 -18.98 -24.33
C LYS A 210 4.16 -18.59 -25.04
N ASN A 211 4.54 -17.31 -24.97
CA ASN A 211 5.74 -16.77 -25.62
C ASN A 211 7.00 -16.84 -24.74
N ILE A 212 6.85 -17.13 -23.43
CA ILE A 212 7.94 -17.10 -22.45
C ILE A 212 8.09 -18.45 -21.71
N MET A 213 7.06 -19.30 -21.74
CA MET A 213 7.05 -20.54 -20.97
C MET A 213 6.07 -21.55 -21.57
N SER A 214 6.51 -22.83 -21.74
CA SER A 214 5.70 -23.95 -22.21
C SER A 214 4.87 -24.59 -21.09
N SER A 215 3.84 -25.38 -21.46
CA SER A 215 3.02 -26.11 -20.47
C SER A 215 3.84 -27.12 -19.66
N ASN A 216 4.84 -27.78 -20.27
CA ASN A 216 5.71 -28.74 -19.57
C ASN A 216 6.54 -28.07 -18.48
N GLN A 217 7.06 -26.85 -18.73
CA GLN A 217 7.82 -26.09 -17.74
C GLN A 217 6.97 -25.70 -16.52
N PHE A 218 5.67 -25.44 -16.69
CA PHE A 218 4.77 -25.25 -15.55
C PHE A 218 4.61 -26.54 -14.75
N ILE A 219 4.46 -27.70 -15.42
CA ILE A 219 4.36 -29.02 -14.77
C ILE A 219 5.62 -29.32 -13.96
N ASP A 220 6.80 -29.04 -14.52
CA ASP A 220 8.11 -29.25 -13.86
C ASP A 220 8.24 -28.41 -12.58
N LEU A 221 7.59 -27.24 -12.54
CA LEU A 221 7.50 -26.38 -11.33
C LEU A 221 6.42 -26.82 -10.34
N GLY A 222 5.64 -27.87 -10.67
CA GLY A 222 4.51 -28.33 -9.86
C GLY A 222 3.28 -27.42 -9.97
N ILE A 223 3.16 -26.66 -11.08
CA ILE A 223 2.05 -25.73 -11.32
C ILE A 223 1.16 -26.28 -12.43
N ASN A 224 -0.16 -26.31 -12.19
CA ASN A 224 -1.10 -26.73 -13.22
C ASN A 224 -1.18 -25.66 -14.34
N PRO A 225 -0.77 -25.99 -15.60
CA PRO A 225 -0.78 -25.05 -16.72
C PRO A 225 -2.18 -24.56 -17.10
N ASP A 226 -3.23 -25.28 -16.69
CA ASP A 226 -4.63 -24.94 -16.93
C ASP A 226 -5.22 -24.00 -15.86
N SER A 227 -4.50 -23.76 -14.79
CA SER A 227 -4.90 -22.78 -13.76
C SER A 227 -5.00 -21.37 -14.33
N ARG A 228 -5.89 -20.57 -13.75
CA ARG A 228 -5.96 -19.14 -14.05
C ARG A 228 -5.06 -18.35 -13.08
N PRO A 229 -4.55 -17.17 -13.49
CA PRO A 229 -3.72 -16.35 -12.61
C PRO A 229 -4.33 -16.07 -11.23
N GLU A 230 -5.66 -15.97 -11.16
CA GLU A 230 -6.39 -15.70 -9.91
C GLU A 230 -6.43 -16.87 -8.92
N SER A 231 -6.08 -18.08 -9.34
CA SER A 231 -6.03 -19.26 -8.47
C SER A 231 -4.62 -19.60 -7.98
N LEU A 232 -3.58 -18.94 -8.53
CA LEU A 232 -2.19 -19.19 -8.11
C LEU A 232 -1.88 -18.52 -6.78
N GLU A 233 -1.14 -19.24 -5.94
CA GLU A 233 -0.56 -18.71 -4.71
C GLU A 233 0.67 -17.85 -4.97
N LEU A 234 1.05 -17.00 -4.03
CA LEU A 234 2.27 -16.21 -4.11
C LEU A 234 3.51 -17.08 -4.35
N SER A 235 3.61 -18.22 -3.67
CA SER A 235 4.69 -19.21 -3.82
C SER A 235 4.85 -19.71 -5.25
N GLU A 236 3.74 -19.88 -5.98
CA GLU A 236 3.75 -20.32 -7.38
C GLU A 236 4.23 -19.19 -8.30
N PHE A 237 3.80 -17.94 -8.06
CA PHE A 237 4.33 -16.79 -8.78
C PHE A 237 5.85 -16.67 -8.59
N LEU A 238 6.36 -16.84 -7.38
CA LEU A 238 7.79 -16.75 -7.07
C LEU A 238 8.60 -17.87 -7.76
N LYS A 239 8.09 -19.10 -7.81
CA LYS A 239 8.70 -20.19 -8.59
C LYS A 239 8.82 -19.84 -10.08
N ILE A 240 7.76 -19.28 -10.66
CA ILE A 240 7.76 -18.90 -12.09
C ILE A 240 8.79 -17.81 -12.36
N ILE A 241 8.81 -16.70 -11.61
CA ILE A 241 9.74 -15.60 -11.88
C ILE A 241 11.18 -16.01 -11.64
N LYS A 242 11.46 -16.86 -10.64
CA LYS A 242 12.78 -17.45 -10.40
C LYS A 242 13.23 -18.25 -11.61
N TYR A 243 12.40 -19.16 -12.11
CA TYR A 243 12.69 -19.96 -13.31
C TYR A 243 12.99 -19.06 -14.53
N LEU A 244 12.18 -18.03 -14.77
CA LEU A 244 12.37 -17.09 -15.87
C LEU A 244 13.68 -16.32 -15.77
N SER A 245 14.10 -15.93 -14.57
CA SER A 245 15.37 -15.25 -14.35
C SER A 245 16.58 -16.16 -14.61
N GLU A 246 16.50 -17.44 -14.23
CA GLU A 246 17.56 -18.44 -14.43
C GLU A 246 17.72 -18.85 -15.89
N THR A 247 16.65 -18.79 -16.69
CA THR A 247 16.64 -19.21 -18.12
C THR A 247 16.84 -18.05 -19.10
N GLY A 248 17.01 -16.82 -18.62
CA GLY A 248 17.21 -15.64 -19.47
C GLY A 248 15.96 -15.19 -20.24
N ASN A 249 14.79 -15.68 -19.87
CA ASN A 249 13.49 -15.37 -20.49
C ASN A 249 12.68 -14.33 -19.67
N GLY A 250 13.34 -13.62 -18.74
CA GLY A 250 12.74 -12.63 -17.85
C GLY A 250 12.94 -11.18 -18.29
#